data_df03e0095f8e5709ca41a12d2d051d00
#
_entry.id   df03e0095f8e5709ca41a12d2d051d00
#
_cell.length_a   1.000
_cell.length_b   1.000
_cell.length_c   1.000
_cell.angle_alpha   90.00
_cell.angle_beta   90.00
_cell.angle_gamma   90.00
#
_symmetry.space_group_name_H-M   'P 1'
#
loop_
_entity.id
_entity.type
_entity.pdbx_description
1 polymer ?
#
loop_
_entity_poly.entity_id
_entity_poly.type
_entity_poly.pdbx_seq_one_letter_code
_entity_poly.pdbx_strand_id
1 'polypeptide(L)'
;MYIPTSFQLQDAQLIETVLREHSFALLVTSVGEDMMATHAPLVYDPAEAALFGHLARANPQAKCLHEAQCLAIFQGPHAYISPAWYGLAEQVPTWNYVAVHVYGRAKVMEDEEAAADLLDRLLLAYDPQSPLPAERDRPYYRNLMRGIVPFRIDIERIEAAAKLSQNKPLDVRRRVVEALESLDDADARAVAAWMRRLVLARPDGAGERDSKPKGAS
;
A
#
# COMPACT_ATOMS: atom_id res chain seq x y z
N MET A 1 -3.99 -0.11 11.77
CA MET A 1 -3.07 -1.30 11.78
C MET A 1 -2.26 -1.29 13.08
N TYR A 2 -1.99 -2.46 13.71
CA TYR A 2 -1.03 -2.50 14.82
C TYR A 2 0.41 -2.44 14.29
N ILE A 3 1.16 -1.40 14.65
CA ILE A 3 2.53 -1.17 14.17
C ILE A 3 3.42 -0.83 15.37
N PRO A 4 4.29 -1.76 15.82
CA PRO A 4 5.34 -1.42 16.78
C PRO A 4 6.20 -0.27 16.26
N THR A 5 6.67 0.60 17.14
CA THR A 5 7.43 1.80 16.78
C THR A 5 8.64 1.50 15.87
N SER A 6 9.33 0.37 16.13
CA SER A 6 10.48 -0.08 15.33
C SER A 6 10.15 -0.45 13.88
N PHE A 7 8.86 -0.67 13.55
CA PHE A 7 8.41 -1.06 12.22
C PHE A 7 7.60 0.03 11.52
N GLN A 8 7.43 1.20 12.14
CA GLN A 8 6.77 2.33 11.51
C GLN A 8 7.58 2.86 10.33
N LEU A 9 6.94 2.99 9.17
CA LEU A 9 7.49 3.66 8.01
C LEU A 9 7.00 5.12 8.03
N GLN A 10 7.92 6.06 8.27
CA GLN A 10 7.61 7.48 8.40
C GLN A 10 8.11 8.33 7.23
N ASP A 11 8.95 7.76 6.39
CA ASP A 11 9.51 8.43 5.21
C ASP A 11 8.41 8.60 4.14
N ALA A 12 8.03 9.86 3.89
CA ALA A 12 6.96 10.19 2.96
C ALA A 12 7.24 9.73 1.52
N GLN A 13 8.51 9.77 1.07
CA GLN A 13 8.88 9.32 -0.28
C GLN A 13 8.76 7.81 -0.42
N LEU A 14 9.09 7.06 0.65
CA LEU A 14 8.93 5.62 0.66
C LEU A 14 7.47 5.20 0.73
N ILE A 15 6.63 5.91 1.50
CA ILE A 15 5.19 5.70 1.51
C ILE A 15 4.61 5.95 0.13
N GLU A 16 4.96 7.07 -0.52
CA GLU A 16 4.54 7.37 -1.89
C GLU A 16 4.99 6.29 -2.88
N THR A 17 6.22 5.78 -2.75
CA THR A 17 6.72 4.67 -3.56
C THR A 17 5.79 3.45 -3.46
N VAL A 18 5.40 3.05 -2.23
CA VAL A 18 4.47 1.92 -2.04
C VAL A 18 3.11 2.19 -2.68
N LEU A 19 2.55 3.39 -2.48
CA LEU A 19 1.25 3.76 -3.04
C LEU A 19 1.25 3.73 -4.58
N ARG A 20 2.36 4.11 -5.21
CA ARG A 20 2.50 4.10 -6.68
C ARG A 20 2.79 2.72 -7.24
N GLU A 21 3.74 1.99 -6.66
CA GLU A 21 4.18 0.69 -7.16
C GLU A 21 3.17 -0.42 -6.89
N HIS A 22 2.35 -0.29 -5.83
CA HIS A 22 1.34 -1.27 -5.44
C HIS A 22 -0.08 -0.70 -5.53
N SER A 23 -0.33 0.10 -6.57
CA SER A 23 -1.57 0.86 -6.78
C SER A 23 -2.82 0.00 -7.03
N PHE A 24 -2.69 -1.30 -7.33
CA PHE A 24 -3.82 -2.25 -7.37
C PHE A 24 -4.15 -2.68 -5.93
N ALA A 25 -4.87 -1.82 -5.24
CA ALA A 25 -5.13 -1.91 -3.82
C ALA A 25 -6.45 -2.62 -3.49
N LEU A 26 -6.60 -3.06 -2.24
CA LEU A 26 -7.86 -3.56 -1.70
C LEU A 26 -8.63 -2.39 -1.05
N LEU A 27 -9.74 -2.00 -1.67
CA LEU A 27 -10.65 -1.00 -1.13
C LEU A 27 -11.71 -1.67 -0.26
N VAL A 28 -11.72 -1.34 1.03
CA VAL A 28 -12.69 -1.81 2.02
C VAL A 28 -13.60 -0.66 2.40
N THR A 29 -14.91 -0.89 2.40
CA THR A 29 -15.93 0.06 2.89
C THR A 29 -16.84 -0.62 3.90
N SER A 30 -17.28 0.13 4.89
CA SER A 30 -18.31 -0.31 5.84
C SER A 30 -19.68 0.13 5.32
N VAL A 31 -20.64 -0.78 5.29
CA VAL A 31 -22.01 -0.57 4.81
C VAL A 31 -22.98 -1.13 5.84
N GLY A 32 -23.46 -0.27 6.74
CA GLY A 32 -24.24 -0.74 7.90
C GLY A 32 -23.39 -1.65 8.79
N GLU A 33 -23.87 -2.87 9.01
CA GLU A 33 -23.12 -3.89 9.77
C GLU A 33 -22.19 -4.74 8.89
N ASP A 34 -22.29 -4.62 7.55
CA ASP A 34 -21.49 -5.39 6.60
C ASP A 34 -20.22 -4.64 6.18
N MET A 35 -19.26 -5.40 5.71
CA MET A 35 -18.05 -4.89 5.08
C MET A 35 -17.98 -5.39 3.63
N MET A 36 -17.67 -4.49 2.70
CA MET A 36 -17.44 -4.83 1.30
C MET A 36 -15.98 -4.55 0.94
N ALA A 37 -15.41 -5.41 0.09
CA ALA A 37 -14.04 -5.27 -0.36
C ALA A 37 -13.93 -5.54 -1.88
N THR A 38 -13.23 -4.66 -2.59
CA THR A 38 -12.95 -4.79 -4.02
C THR A 38 -11.49 -4.45 -4.29
N HIS A 39 -10.80 -5.27 -5.09
CA HIS A 39 -9.51 -4.88 -5.64
C HIS A 39 -9.75 -3.86 -6.75
N ALA A 40 -9.13 -2.70 -6.63
CA ALA A 40 -9.26 -1.61 -7.59
C ALA A 40 -7.92 -0.87 -7.76
N PRO A 41 -7.62 -0.37 -8.96
CA PRO A 41 -6.52 0.55 -9.15
C PRO A 41 -6.84 1.88 -8.47
N LEU A 42 -5.95 2.32 -7.56
CA LEU A 42 -6.06 3.58 -6.85
C LEU A 42 -4.81 4.41 -7.08
N VAL A 43 -4.97 5.57 -7.71
CA VAL A 43 -3.87 6.50 -7.98
C VAL A 43 -3.79 7.54 -6.86
N TYR A 44 -2.62 7.64 -6.25
CA TYR A 44 -2.35 8.63 -5.22
C TYR A 44 -1.90 9.96 -5.83
N ASP A 45 -2.53 11.04 -5.41
CA ASP A 45 -2.10 12.40 -5.70
C ASP A 45 -1.68 13.10 -4.40
N PRO A 46 -0.36 13.36 -4.22
CA PRO A 46 0.14 14.03 -3.02
C PRO A 46 -0.28 15.49 -2.91
N ALA A 47 -0.52 16.17 -4.05
CA ALA A 47 -0.90 17.59 -4.05
C ALA A 47 -2.33 17.78 -3.54
N GLU A 48 -3.21 16.84 -3.84
CA GLU A 48 -4.61 16.84 -3.39
C GLU A 48 -4.83 16.06 -2.09
N ALA A 49 -3.80 15.38 -1.57
CA ALA A 49 -3.91 14.44 -0.44
C ALA A 49 -5.09 13.46 -0.64
N ALA A 50 -5.18 12.87 -1.83
CA ALA A 50 -6.31 12.05 -2.23
C ALA A 50 -5.88 10.79 -3.00
N LEU A 51 -6.76 9.78 -2.97
CA LEU A 51 -6.72 8.64 -3.87
C LEU A 51 -7.83 8.78 -4.90
N PHE A 52 -7.55 8.40 -6.14
CA PHE A 52 -8.49 8.42 -7.24
C PHE A 52 -8.67 7.00 -7.79
N GLY A 53 -9.90 6.63 -8.07
CA GLY A 53 -10.23 5.31 -8.61
C GLY A 53 -11.62 5.26 -9.21
N HIS A 54 -11.98 4.08 -9.73
CA HIS A 54 -13.33 3.81 -10.18
C HIS A 54 -13.74 2.37 -9.84
N LEU A 55 -15.03 2.13 -9.71
CA LEU A 55 -15.62 0.80 -9.63
C LEU A 55 -16.59 0.61 -10.79
N ALA A 56 -16.81 -0.64 -11.19
CA ALA A 56 -17.90 -0.95 -12.11
C ALA A 56 -19.23 -0.52 -11.48
N ARG A 57 -20.11 0.10 -12.25
CA ARG A 57 -21.44 0.54 -11.77
C ARG A 57 -22.30 -0.62 -11.26
N ALA A 58 -22.07 -1.82 -11.80
CA ALA A 58 -22.73 -3.04 -11.34
C ALA A 58 -22.20 -3.58 -10.00
N ASN A 59 -21.04 -3.09 -9.53
CA ASN A 59 -20.48 -3.50 -8.24
C ASN A 59 -21.36 -2.94 -7.11
N PRO A 60 -21.89 -3.79 -6.21
CA PRO A 60 -22.69 -3.33 -5.08
C PRO A 60 -21.98 -2.26 -4.22
N GLN A 61 -20.66 -2.37 -4.05
CA GLN A 61 -19.86 -1.41 -3.29
C GLN A 61 -19.92 0.00 -3.89
N ALA A 62 -20.05 0.14 -5.22
CA ALA A 62 -20.15 1.44 -5.88
C ALA A 62 -21.39 2.24 -5.42
N LYS A 63 -22.47 1.57 -5.04
CA LYS A 63 -23.71 2.20 -4.55
C LYS A 63 -23.57 2.78 -3.16
N CYS A 64 -22.56 2.34 -2.42
CA CYS A 64 -22.33 2.68 -1.01
C CYS A 64 -21.10 3.57 -0.83
N LEU A 65 -20.48 4.04 -1.93
CA LEU A 65 -19.27 4.86 -1.85
C LEU A 65 -19.52 6.30 -1.38
N HIS A 66 -20.69 6.85 -1.65
CA HIS A 66 -20.97 8.25 -1.33
C HIS A 66 -20.84 8.51 0.18
N GLU A 67 -19.88 9.35 0.56
CA GLU A 67 -19.52 9.68 1.96
C GLU A 67 -19.12 8.47 2.83
N ALA A 68 -18.81 7.32 2.20
CA ALA A 68 -18.42 6.13 2.92
C ALA A 68 -17.04 6.28 3.58
N GLN A 69 -16.92 5.75 4.78
CA GLN A 69 -15.61 5.50 5.41
C GLN A 69 -14.91 4.39 4.63
N CYS A 70 -13.70 4.68 4.17
CA CYS A 70 -12.89 3.77 3.37
C CYS A 70 -11.57 3.44 4.04
N LEU A 71 -11.15 2.20 3.84
CA LEU A 71 -9.78 1.75 4.08
C LEU A 71 -9.24 1.20 2.77
N ALA A 72 -8.24 1.86 2.20
CA ALA A 72 -7.48 1.35 1.07
C ALA A 72 -6.18 0.70 1.57
N ILE A 73 -5.97 -0.58 1.24
CA ILE A 73 -4.82 -1.37 1.66
C ILE A 73 -3.91 -1.58 0.45
N PHE A 74 -2.72 -0.99 0.52
CA PHE A 74 -1.64 -1.16 -0.45
C PHE A 74 -0.66 -2.18 0.12
N GLN A 75 -0.68 -3.37 -0.47
CA GLN A 75 0.20 -4.45 -0.03
C GLN A 75 1.47 -4.45 -0.87
N GLY A 76 2.56 -4.10 -0.24
CA GLY A 76 3.90 -4.23 -0.80
C GLY A 76 4.44 -5.66 -0.68
N PRO A 77 5.73 -5.87 -0.97
CA PRO A 77 6.34 -7.19 -0.94
C PRO A 77 6.32 -7.79 0.46
N HIS A 78 6.20 -9.11 0.53
CA HIS A 78 6.18 -9.86 1.78
C HIS A 78 6.83 -11.23 1.61
N ALA A 79 7.51 -11.70 2.65
CA ALA A 79 8.17 -12.99 2.62
C ALA A 79 8.18 -13.65 4.01
N TYR A 80 8.06 -14.97 4.02
CA TYR A 80 8.31 -15.77 5.21
C TYR A 80 9.81 -15.75 5.55
N ILE A 81 10.13 -15.61 6.83
CA ILE A 81 11.51 -15.61 7.33
C ILE A 81 11.73 -16.84 8.20
N SER A 82 12.56 -17.74 7.72
CA SER A 82 12.92 -18.95 8.47
C SER A 82 13.84 -18.61 9.64
N PRO A 83 13.57 -19.19 10.83
CA PRO A 83 14.47 -19.05 11.98
C PRO A 83 15.87 -19.60 11.72
N ALA A 84 16.02 -20.58 10.80
CA ALA A 84 17.32 -21.13 10.42
C ALA A 84 18.25 -20.07 9.80
N TRP A 85 17.72 -19.05 9.12
CA TRP A 85 18.51 -17.99 8.50
C TRP A 85 19.13 -17.04 9.53
N TYR A 86 18.61 -17.01 10.77
CA TYR A 86 19.18 -16.17 11.80
C TYR A 86 20.55 -16.68 12.29
N GLY A 87 20.80 -18.01 12.22
CA GLY A 87 22.01 -18.61 12.78
C GLY A 87 22.15 -18.41 14.29
N LEU A 88 21.02 -18.30 14.99
CA LEU A 88 20.89 -18.09 16.44
C LEU A 88 20.01 -19.19 17.03
N ALA A 89 20.25 -19.55 18.29
CA ALA A 89 19.38 -20.46 19.03
C ALA A 89 18.03 -19.77 19.38
N GLU A 90 17.00 -20.57 19.64
CA GLU A 90 15.71 -20.13 20.20
C GLU A 90 15.01 -19.04 19.39
N GLN A 91 15.06 -19.11 18.04
CA GLN A 91 14.36 -18.21 17.17
C GLN A 91 13.04 -18.82 16.66
N VAL A 92 12.06 -17.94 16.43
CA VAL A 92 10.77 -18.31 15.84
C VAL A 92 10.63 -17.78 14.42
N PRO A 93 9.81 -18.44 13.57
CA PRO A 93 9.53 -17.92 12.24
C PRO A 93 8.73 -16.61 12.32
N THR A 94 8.84 -15.81 11.26
CA THR A 94 8.06 -14.58 11.12
C THR A 94 7.84 -14.25 9.64
N TRP A 95 7.11 -13.16 9.39
CA TRP A 95 7.00 -12.53 8.08
C TRP A 95 7.67 -11.17 8.09
N ASN A 96 8.44 -10.88 7.04
CA ASN A 96 8.81 -9.52 6.69
C ASN A 96 7.83 -9.01 5.64
N TYR A 97 7.44 -7.75 5.72
CA TYR A 97 6.48 -7.16 4.79
C TYR A 97 6.55 -5.63 4.80
N VAL A 98 6.05 -5.03 3.72
CA VAL A 98 5.76 -3.60 3.61
C VAL A 98 4.28 -3.44 3.31
N ALA A 99 3.59 -2.54 4.01
CA ALA A 99 2.19 -2.27 3.77
C ALA A 99 1.82 -0.83 4.14
N VAL A 100 0.92 -0.24 3.35
CA VAL A 100 0.35 1.09 3.62
C VAL A 100 -1.16 0.99 3.68
N HIS A 101 -1.73 1.47 4.77
CA HIS A 101 -3.17 1.60 4.97
C HIS A 101 -3.56 3.07 4.91
N VAL A 102 -4.44 3.40 3.99
CA VAL A 102 -4.98 4.75 3.80
C VAL A 102 -6.44 4.77 4.23
N TYR A 103 -6.75 5.63 5.19
CA TYR A 103 -8.12 5.83 5.69
C TYR A 103 -8.63 7.17 5.17
N GLY A 104 -9.88 7.21 4.79
CA GLY A 104 -10.50 8.45 4.31
C GLY A 104 -11.97 8.28 3.95
N ARG A 105 -12.54 9.33 3.37
CA ARG A 105 -13.93 9.36 2.92
C ARG A 105 -14.00 9.39 1.40
N ALA A 106 -14.83 8.50 0.86
CA ALA A 106 -15.07 8.46 -0.58
C ALA A 106 -16.10 9.52 -0.99
N LYS A 107 -15.83 10.17 -2.12
CA LYS A 107 -16.75 11.07 -2.82
C LYS A 107 -16.90 10.61 -4.26
N VAL A 108 -18.13 10.28 -4.65
CA VAL A 108 -18.43 9.94 -6.03
C VAL A 108 -18.35 11.22 -6.88
N MET A 109 -17.73 11.10 -8.06
CA MET A 109 -17.64 12.18 -9.03
C MET A 109 -18.89 12.13 -9.94
N GLU A 110 -19.84 13.03 -9.71
CA GLU A 110 -21.10 13.07 -10.44
C GLU A 110 -21.04 13.94 -11.71
N ASP A 111 -20.15 14.93 -11.73
CA ASP A 111 -19.90 15.78 -12.87
C ASP A 111 -19.19 14.99 -13.98
N GLU A 112 -19.74 15.03 -15.20
CA GLU A 112 -19.23 14.23 -16.33
C GLU A 112 -17.83 14.65 -16.77
N GLU A 113 -17.49 15.94 -16.71
CA GLU A 113 -16.19 16.45 -17.11
C GLU A 113 -15.13 16.08 -16.05
N ALA A 114 -15.44 16.30 -14.77
CA ALA A 114 -14.56 15.90 -13.68
C ALA A 114 -14.36 14.37 -13.63
N ALA A 115 -15.38 13.59 -13.94
CA ALA A 115 -15.30 12.14 -14.07
C ALA A 115 -14.37 11.73 -15.22
N ALA A 116 -14.48 12.39 -16.37
CA ALA A 116 -13.61 12.14 -17.52
C ALA A 116 -12.15 12.50 -17.22
N ASP A 117 -11.90 13.65 -16.60
CA ASP A 117 -10.56 14.08 -16.18
C ASP A 117 -9.91 13.08 -15.20
N LEU A 118 -10.69 12.57 -14.25
CA LEU A 118 -10.23 11.54 -13.32
C LEU A 118 -9.81 10.28 -14.06
N LEU A 119 -10.62 9.83 -15.03
CA LEU A 119 -10.31 8.60 -15.77
C LEU A 119 -9.09 8.77 -16.69
N ASP A 120 -8.91 9.93 -17.28
CA ASP A 120 -7.69 10.20 -18.03
C ASP A 120 -6.47 10.19 -17.11
N ARG A 121 -6.59 10.77 -15.92
CA ARG A 121 -5.53 10.70 -14.89
C ARG A 121 -5.18 9.25 -14.54
N LEU A 122 -6.19 8.41 -14.30
CA LEU A 122 -5.97 6.98 -14.04
C LEU A 122 -5.32 6.28 -15.22
N LEU A 123 -5.82 6.51 -16.42
CA LEU A 123 -5.29 5.91 -17.64
C LEU A 123 -3.83 6.28 -17.86
N LEU A 124 -3.51 7.58 -17.81
CA LEU A 124 -2.17 8.09 -18.04
C LEU A 124 -1.17 7.69 -16.93
N ALA A 125 -1.64 7.35 -15.74
CA ALA A 125 -0.80 6.81 -14.68
C ALA A 125 -0.25 5.41 -15.03
N TYR A 126 -0.99 4.62 -15.81
CA TYR A 126 -0.60 3.27 -16.23
C TYR A 126 -0.10 3.20 -17.66
N ASP A 127 -0.65 4.03 -18.54
CA ASP A 127 -0.29 4.14 -19.96
C ASP A 127 -0.11 5.61 -20.37
N PRO A 128 1.07 6.21 -20.10
CA PRO A 128 1.32 7.63 -20.38
C PRO A 128 1.20 8.00 -21.88
N GLN A 129 1.24 7.02 -22.77
CA GLN A 129 1.15 7.23 -24.22
C GLN A 129 -0.22 6.85 -24.79
N SER A 130 -1.19 6.58 -23.94
CA SER A 130 -2.53 6.19 -24.37
C SER A 130 -3.19 7.29 -25.23
N PRO A 131 -3.75 6.94 -26.40
CA PRO A 131 -4.48 7.89 -27.23
C PRO A 131 -5.92 8.14 -26.74
N LEU A 132 -6.42 7.35 -25.77
CA LEU A 132 -7.82 7.39 -25.35
C LEU A 132 -8.31 8.73 -24.81
N PRO A 133 -7.52 9.54 -24.08
CA PRO A 133 -7.98 10.88 -23.68
C PRO A 133 -8.40 11.77 -24.84
N ALA A 134 -7.74 11.63 -26.00
CA ALA A 134 -8.10 12.39 -27.21
C ALA A 134 -9.41 11.90 -27.86
N GLU A 135 -9.94 10.76 -27.43
CA GLU A 135 -11.15 10.14 -28.00
C GLU A 135 -12.42 10.32 -27.12
N ARG A 136 -12.34 11.19 -26.11
CA ARG A 136 -13.45 11.42 -25.13
C ARG A 136 -14.81 11.66 -25.80
N ASP A 137 -14.83 12.35 -26.94
CA ASP A 137 -16.08 12.70 -27.63
C ASP A 137 -16.70 11.54 -28.42
N ARG A 138 -15.99 10.45 -28.58
CA ARG A 138 -16.51 9.30 -29.32
C ARG A 138 -17.61 8.56 -28.53
N PRO A 139 -18.69 8.12 -29.21
CA PRO A 139 -19.81 7.45 -28.54
C PRO A 139 -19.40 6.22 -27.75
N TYR A 140 -18.43 5.43 -28.23
CA TYR A 140 -17.98 4.22 -27.51
C TYR A 140 -17.35 4.58 -26.18
N TYR A 141 -16.52 5.65 -26.12
CA TYR A 141 -15.88 6.11 -24.89
C TYR A 141 -16.92 6.55 -23.86
N ARG A 142 -17.91 7.36 -24.27
CA ARG A 142 -19.01 7.78 -23.41
C ARG A 142 -19.82 6.59 -22.88
N ASN A 143 -20.02 5.55 -23.69
CA ASN A 143 -20.71 4.33 -23.24
C ASN A 143 -19.91 3.56 -22.19
N LEU A 144 -18.58 3.46 -22.35
CA LEU A 144 -17.70 2.86 -21.34
C LEU A 144 -17.75 3.63 -20.01
N MET A 145 -17.73 4.98 -20.08
CA MET A 145 -17.85 5.86 -18.93
C MET A 145 -19.14 5.61 -18.11
N ARG A 146 -20.27 5.35 -18.77
CA ARG A 146 -21.52 5.03 -18.10
C ARG A 146 -21.48 3.71 -17.32
N GLY A 147 -20.57 2.82 -17.66
CA GLY A 147 -20.38 1.52 -17.01
C GLY A 147 -19.64 1.58 -15.67
N ILE A 148 -19.10 2.75 -15.30
CA ILE A 148 -18.28 2.91 -14.11
C ILE A 148 -18.79 4.00 -13.16
N VAL A 149 -18.30 4.01 -11.94
CA VAL A 149 -18.51 5.03 -10.92
C VAL A 149 -17.14 5.54 -10.50
N PRO A 150 -16.68 6.69 -11.02
CA PRO A 150 -15.44 7.31 -10.61
C PRO A 150 -15.60 7.96 -9.23
N PHE A 151 -14.55 7.90 -8.42
CA PHE A 151 -14.55 8.46 -7.08
C PHE A 151 -13.17 8.93 -6.67
N ARG A 152 -13.15 9.84 -5.69
CA ARG A 152 -11.97 10.20 -4.93
C ARG A 152 -12.12 9.78 -3.48
N ILE A 153 -11.03 9.52 -2.79
CA ILE A 153 -10.98 9.34 -1.34
C ILE A 153 -10.14 10.46 -0.77
N ASP A 154 -10.76 11.37 -0.01
CA ASP A 154 -10.04 12.39 0.75
C ASP A 154 -9.33 11.69 1.91
N ILE A 155 -8.00 11.81 1.95
CA ILE A 155 -7.18 11.08 2.93
C ILE A 155 -7.28 11.76 4.29
N GLU A 156 -7.71 11.02 5.28
CA GLU A 156 -7.75 11.46 6.68
C GLU A 156 -6.50 11.00 7.45
N ARG A 157 -6.00 9.79 7.13
CA ARG A 157 -4.87 9.19 7.85
C ARG A 157 -4.17 8.13 7.01
N ILE A 158 -2.85 8.08 7.12
CA ILE A 158 -2.01 7.03 6.55
C ILE A 158 -1.29 6.30 7.68
N GLU A 159 -1.31 4.98 7.66
CA GLU A 159 -0.53 4.11 8.52
C GLU A 159 0.36 3.23 7.64
N ALA A 160 1.66 3.31 7.83
CA ALA A 160 2.61 2.57 7.02
C ALA A 160 3.57 1.74 7.89
N ALA A 161 3.75 0.49 7.51
CA ALA A 161 4.62 -0.45 8.17
C ALA A 161 5.66 -1.03 7.21
N ALA A 162 6.90 -1.13 7.68
CA ALA A 162 7.96 -1.88 7.03
C ALA A 162 8.64 -2.76 8.10
N LYS A 163 8.13 -3.99 8.26
CA LYS A 163 8.72 -4.98 9.16
C LYS A 163 9.76 -5.77 8.38
N LEU A 164 11.03 -5.47 8.62
CA LEU A 164 12.16 -5.95 7.81
C LEU A 164 13.30 -6.49 8.68
N SER A 165 13.00 -7.10 9.83
CA SER A 165 13.98 -7.62 10.80
C SER A 165 14.89 -6.54 11.40
N GLN A 166 14.46 -5.26 11.51
CA GLN A 166 15.23 -4.15 12.06
C GLN A 166 15.69 -4.38 13.51
N ASN A 167 14.92 -5.20 14.24
CA ASN A 167 15.21 -5.59 15.63
C ASN A 167 16.30 -6.66 15.77
N LYS A 168 16.92 -7.10 14.67
CA LYS A 168 17.99 -8.09 14.68
C LYS A 168 19.35 -7.44 14.48
N PRO A 169 20.47 -8.04 14.99
CA PRO A 169 21.83 -7.59 14.70
C PRO A 169 22.12 -7.52 13.20
N LEU A 170 23.08 -6.67 12.81
CA LEU A 170 23.39 -6.41 11.40
C LEU A 170 23.83 -7.67 10.63
N ASP A 171 24.65 -8.51 11.25
CA ASP A 171 25.09 -9.77 10.67
C ASP A 171 23.93 -10.74 10.41
N VAL A 172 22.94 -10.77 11.31
CA VAL A 172 21.70 -11.55 11.13
C VAL A 172 20.88 -11.00 9.97
N ARG A 173 20.72 -9.67 9.88
CA ARG A 173 20.00 -9.02 8.78
C ARG A 173 20.63 -9.34 7.43
N ARG A 174 21.98 -9.36 7.35
CA ARG A 174 22.71 -9.75 6.14
C ARG A 174 22.41 -11.19 5.73
N ARG A 175 22.47 -12.14 6.67
CA ARG A 175 22.13 -13.55 6.39
C ARG A 175 20.69 -13.71 5.88
N VAL A 176 19.74 -12.96 6.45
CA VAL A 176 18.34 -12.97 5.99
C VAL A 176 18.25 -12.44 4.55
N VAL A 177 18.94 -11.35 4.22
CA VAL A 177 18.97 -10.81 2.86
C VAL A 177 19.55 -11.82 1.87
N GLU A 178 20.69 -12.41 2.18
CA GLU A 178 21.34 -13.44 1.33
C GLU A 178 20.41 -14.64 1.11
N ALA A 179 19.74 -15.11 2.15
CA ALA A 179 18.78 -16.20 2.05
C ALA A 179 17.59 -15.85 1.16
N LEU A 180 17.00 -14.65 1.32
CA LEU A 180 15.88 -14.18 0.49
C LEU A 180 16.28 -14.03 -0.98
N GLU A 181 17.49 -13.53 -1.27
CA GLU A 181 18.00 -13.37 -2.63
C GLU A 181 18.28 -14.71 -3.32
N SER A 182 18.56 -15.77 -2.55
CA SER A 182 18.79 -17.11 -3.09
C SER A 182 17.51 -17.83 -3.52
N LEU A 183 16.33 -17.31 -3.12
CA LEU A 183 15.05 -17.90 -3.47
C LEU A 183 14.63 -17.51 -4.91
N ASP A 184 14.02 -18.46 -5.61
CA ASP A 184 13.35 -18.15 -6.88
C ASP A 184 11.91 -17.63 -6.62
N ASP A 185 11.83 -16.49 -5.93
CA ASP A 185 10.61 -15.83 -5.51
C ASP A 185 10.76 -14.32 -5.66
N ALA A 186 9.85 -13.68 -6.41
CA ALA A 186 9.91 -12.26 -6.72
C ALA A 186 9.66 -11.40 -5.47
N ASP A 187 8.71 -11.79 -4.62
CA ASP A 187 8.40 -11.08 -3.39
C ASP A 187 9.56 -11.18 -2.39
N ALA A 188 10.19 -12.35 -2.26
CA ALA A 188 11.37 -12.53 -1.41
C ALA A 188 12.52 -11.60 -1.85
N ARG A 189 12.80 -11.54 -3.14
CA ARG A 189 13.82 -10.62 -3.71
C ARG A 189 13.46 -9.15 -3.48
N ALA A 190 12.19 -8.79 -3.62
CA ALA A 190 11.72 -7.44 -3.34
C ALA A 190 11.85 -7.08 -1.86
N VAL A 191 11.52 -8.00 -0.92
CA VAL A 191 11.77 -7.82 0.52
C VAL A 191 13.26 -7.61 0.80
N ALA A 192 14.13 -8.40 0.17
CA ALA A 192 15.58 -8.23 0.31
C ALA A 192 16.05 -6.84 -0.15
N ALA A 193 15.52 -6.33 -1.27
CA ALA A 193 15.82 -4.96 -1.75
C ALA A 193 15.37 -3.88 -0.75
N TRP A 194 14.17 -4.01 -0.17
CA TRP A 194 13.70 -3.12 0.90
C TRP A 194 14.58 -3.19 2.15
N MET A 195 15.02 -4.40 2.54
CA MET A 195 15.95 -4.58 3.66
C MET A 195 17.31 -3.89 3.40
N ARG A 196 17.86 -4.00 2.18
CA ARG A 196 19.08 -3.28 1.81
C ARG A 196 18.92 -1.77 1.93
N ARG A 197 17.83 -1.23 1.40
CA ARG A 197 17.54 0.20 1.40
C ARG A 197 17.35 0.78 2.80
N LEU A 198 16.56 0.11 3.66
CA LEU A 198 16.14 0.67 4.95
C LEU A 198 16.96 0.21 6.14
N VAL A 199 17.51 -1.00 6.08
CA VAL A 199 17.97 -1.70 7.27
C VAL A 199 19.48 -1.93 7.23
N LEU A 200 20.06 -2.12 6.05
CA LEU A 200 21.51 -2.27 5.91
C LEU A 200 22.21 -0.95 5.63
N ALA A 201 21.54 0.04 5.05
CA ALA A 201 22.10 1.36 4.76
C ALA A 201 22.25 2.25 6.03
N ARG A 202 21.59 1.91 7.15
CA ARG A 202 21.71 2.63 8.42
C ARG A 202 22.86 2.03 9.24
N PRO A 203 23.86 2.82 9.66
CA PRO A 203 24.88 2.34 10.59
C PRO A 203 24.25 1.95 11.93
N ASP A 204 24.80 0.91 12.57
CA ASP A 204 24.38 0.47 13.91
C ASP A 204 24.41 1.64 14.90
N GLY A 205 23.29 2.02 15.48
CA GLY A 205 23.25 3.03 16.53
C GLY A 205 21.95 3.80 16.76
N ALA A 206 20.91 3.63 15.97
CA ALA A 206 19.68 4.41 16.10
C ALA A 206 18.45 3.61 16.60
N GLY A 207 18.62 2.59 17.42
CA GLY A 207 17.52 1.72 17.82
C GLY A 207 17.63 0.99 19.16
N GLU A 208 18.50 1.41 20.06
CA GLU A 208 18.54 0.79 21.40
C GLU A 208 18.30 1.81 22.51
N ARG A 209 17.05 2.00 22.91
CA ARG A 209 16.65 2.29 24.31
C ARG A 209 15.18 1.88 24.54
N ASP A 210 14.87 0.60 24.50
CA ASP A 210 13.74 0.10 25.25
C ASP A 210 14.27 -0.51 26.54
N SER A 211 14.15 0.27 27.62
CA SER A 211 14.48 -0.08 28.98
C SER A 211 13.62 -1.27 29.43
N LYS A 212 14.29 -2.36 29.83
CA LYS A 212 13.70 -3.42 30.64
C LYS A 212 12.98 -2.81 31.84
N PRO A 213 11.75 -3.21 32.18
CA PRO A 213 11.20 -2.93 33.48
C PRO A 213 12.03 -3.72 34.51
N LYS A 214 12.63 -2.98 35.47
CA LYS A 214 13.25 -3.57 36.66
C LYS A 214 12.18 -4.32 37.44
N GLY A 215 12.44 -5.60 37.71
CA GLY A 215 11.65 -6.40 38.61
C GLY A 215 11.52 -5.73 39.95
N ALA A 216 10.29 -5.75 40.48
CA ALA A 216 10.02 -5.50 41.88
C ALA A 216 10.09 -6.81 42.61
N SER A 217 10.80 -6.76 43.71
CA SER A 217 10.94 -7.77 44.78
C SER A 217 9.60 -8.16 45.37
#